data_d8a02d7cf8c922fad2dcba693c511147
#
_entry.id   d8a02d7cf8c922fad2dcba693c511147
#
_cell.length_a   1.000
_cell.length_b   1.000
_cell.length_c   1.000
_cell.angle_alpha   90.00
_cell.angle_beta   90.00
_cell.angle_gamma   90.00
#
_symmetry.space_group_name_H-M   'P 1'
#
loop_
_entity.id
_entity.type
_entity.pdbx_description
1 polymer ?
#
loop_
_entity_poly.entity_id
_entity_poly.type
_entity_poly.pdbx_seq_one_letter_code
_entity_poly.pdbx_strand_id
1 'polypeptide(L)'
;ITKIKFRLIEPHKFSKLLVMFLKDFKPLGDLVSTVLQYKPESFEAYDDNTLKLAVRFWPEMIRKMKGNALLLGLRFLPEMLMLLTGGMPKLVLIAELAGDDEQAVIKSTQDLKKEIDAKFKVKSRIAKDRTDVEKYWTIRRESFNLLRKHVQGKKTAPFIDDLIVRPEQLPEFLPRLNAILEPYKNIVYTIAGHAGDANFHI
;
A
#
# COMPACT_ATOMS: atom_id res chain seq x y z
N ILE A 1 19.24 -17.25 -14.18
CA ILE A 1 19.38 -18.03 -12.92
C ILE A 1 18.87 -19.44 -13.20
N THR A 2 19.73 -20.44 -13.03
CA THR A 2 19.41 -21.84 -13.34
C THR A 2 19.10 -22.70 -12.09
N LYS A 3 19.51 -22.24 -10.91
CA LYS A 3 19.26 -22.94 -9.64
C LYS A 3 19.33 -21.95 -8.49
N ILE A 4 18.36 -22.04 -7.58
CA ILE A 4 18.28 -21.27 -6.32
C ILE A 4 18.05 -22.22 -5.16
N LYS A 5 18.73 -21.98 -4.02
CA LYS A 5 18.51 -22.66 -2.77
C LYS A 5 17.93 -21.67 -1.78
N PHE A 6 16.71 -21.92 -1.28
CA PHE A 6 16.06 -21.09 -0.27
C PHE A 6 16.12 -21.79 1.10
N ARG A 7 16.28 -20.99 2.14
CA ARG A 7 15.96 -21.41 3.50
C ARG A 7 14.49 -21.09 3.75
N LEU A 8 13.70 -22.11 4.01
CA LEU A 8 12.30 -21.93 4.37
C LEU A 8 12.19 -21.63 5.86
N ILE A 9 11.23 -20.78 6.21
CA ILE A 9 10.81 -20.50 7.57
C ILE A 9 9.33 -20.87 7.69
N GLU A 10 8.88 -21.23 8.87
CA GLU A 10 7.46 -21.43 9.12
C GLU A 10 6.74 -20.08 9.12
N PRO A 11 5.57 -19.97 8.45
CA PRO A 11 4.79 -18.75 8.50
C PRO A 11 4.24 -18.53 9.90
N HIS A 12 4.15 -17.28 10.33
CA HIS A 12 3.51 -16.91 11.58
C HIS A 12 2.01 -17.27 11.57
N LYS A 13 1.49 -17.65 12.75
CA LYS A 13 0.10 -18.10 12.91
C LYS A 13 -0.91 -16.95 12.85
N PHE A 14 -0.52 -15.79 13.32
CA PHE A 14 -1.38 -14.62 13.45
C PHE A 14 -0.75 -13.42 12.78
N SER A 15 -1.59 -12.60 12.12
CA SER A 15 -1.17 -11.30 11.60
C SER A 15 -2.28 -10.27 11.73
N LYS A 16 -1.89 -8.99 11.77
CA LYS A 16 -2.78 -7.82 11.71
C LYS A 16 -2.20 -6.79 10.75
N LEU A 17 -3.07 -6.17 9.98
CA LEU A 17 -2.71 -5.14 9.01
C LEU A 17 -3.10 -3.76 9.52
N LEU A 18 -2.13 -2.87 9.64
CA LEU A 18 -2.34 -1.44 9.85
C LEU A 18 -2.27 -0.72 8.50
N VAL A 19 -3.29 0.08 8.20
CA VAL A 19 -3.38 0.89 6.98
C VAL A 19 -3.30 2.35 7.34
N MET A 20 -2.46 3.11 6.66
CA MET A 20 -2.22 4.53 6.90
C MET A 20 -2.42 5.31 5.61
N PHE A 21 -3.15 6.44 5.67
CA PHE A 21 -3.55 7.24 4.52
C PHE A 21 -2.88 8.61 4.60
N LEU A 22 -1.85 8.83 3.81
CA LEU A 22 -1.08 10.06 3.80
C LEU A 22 -1.63 11.05 2.77
N LYS A 23 -1.87 12.29 3.19
CA LYS A 23 -2.28 13.39 2.31
C LYS A 23 -1.09 14.14 1.69
N ASP A 24 0.06 14.05 2.33
CA ASP A 24 1.33 14.61 1.85
C ASP A 24 2.49 13.70 2.23
N PHE A 25 3.66 13.95 1.66
CA PHE A 25 4.85 13.10 1.86
C PHE A 25 5.73 13.55 3.03
N LYS A 26 5.47 14.72 3.64
CA LYS A 26 6.34 15.29 4.67
C LYS A 26 6.64 14.36 5.84
N PRO A 27 5.63 13.64 6.41
CA PRO A 27 5.90 12.77 7.55
C PRO A 27 6.48 11.41 7.14
N LEU A 28 6.67 11.13 5.85
CA LEU A 28 6.90 9.77 5.36
C LEU A 28 8.19 9.14 5.92
N GLY A 29 9.30 9.88 5.97
CA GLY A 29 10.57 9.36 6.46
C GLY A 29 10.50 8.93 7.93
N ASP A 30 10.00 9.83 8.79
CA ASP A 30 9.86 9.56 10.23
C ASP A 30 8.80 8.48 10.49
N LEU A 31 7.73 8.47 9.69
CA LEU A 31 6.68 7.46 9.78
C LEU A 31 7.22 6.08 9.42
N VAL A 32 7.98 5.96 8.32
CA VAL A 32 8.64 4.70 7.93
C VAL A 32 9.57 4.23 9.05
N SER A 33 10.42 5.12 9.56
CA SER A 33 11.34 4.81 10.66
C SER A 33 10.61 4.36 11.93
N THR A 34 9.46 4.97 12.24
CA THR A 34 8.63 4.58 13.39
C THR A 34 8.03 3.19 13.19
N VAL A 35 7.47 2.90 12.02
CA VAL A 35 6.88 1.58 11.71
C VAL A 35 7.92 0.47 11.77
N LEU A 36 9.14 0.71 11.27
CA LEU A 36 10.23 -0.28 11.27
C LEU A 36 10.67 -0.69 12.67
N GLN A 37 10.49 0.16 13.70
CA GLN A 37 10.79 -0.21 15.09
C GLN A 37 9.91 -1.36 15.60
N TYR A 38 8.72 -1.53 15.02
CA TYR A 38 7.79 -2.62 15.32
C TYR A 38 8.06 -3.89 14.51
N LYS A 39 9.11 -3.91 13.66
CA LYS A 39 9.55 -5.06 12.86
C LYS A 39 8.41 -5.72 12.09
N PRO A 40 7.70 -4.99 11.21
CA PRO A 40 6.61 -5.56 10.43
C PRO A 40 7.13 -6.71 9.55
N GLU A 41 6.29 -7.74 9.36
CA GLU A 41 6.55 -8.84 8.42
C GLU A 41 6.58 -8.34 6.98
N SER A 42 5.71 -7.36 6.69
CA SER A 42 5.74 -6.63 5.42
C SER A 42 5.33 -5.18 5.62
N PHE A 43 5.93 -4.29 4.83
CA PHE A 43 5.59 -2.88 4.85
C PHE A 43 5.63 -2.32 3.43
N GLU A 44 4.43 -2.11 2.87
CA GLU A 44 4.22 -1.77 1.47
C GLU A 44 3.59 -0.40 1.30
N ALA A 45 3.73 0.15 0.10
CA ALA A 45 3.14 1.42 -0.30
C ALA A 45 2.52 1.34 -1.70
N TYR A 46 1.49 2.18 -1.92
CA TYR A 46 0.98 2.49 -3.26
C TYR A 46 0.39 3.91 -3.30
N ASP A 47 0.48 4.54 -4.47
CA ASP A 47 0.10 5.93 -4.68
C ASP A 47 -1.40 6.12 -5.00
N ASP A 48 -1.80 7.38 -5.15
CA ASP A 48 -3.16 7.76 -5.53
C ASP A 48 -3.54 7.30 -6.95
N ASN A 49 -2.58 7.15 -7.86
CA ASN A 49 -2.85 6.64 -9.20
C ASN A 49 -3.23 5.17 -9.15
N THR A 50 -2.55 4.37 -8.32
CA THR A 50 -2.93 2.98 -8.01
C THR A 50 -4.36 2.90 -7.48
N LEU A 51 -4.70 3.77 -6.53
CA LEU A 51 -6.05 3.81 -5.95
C LEU A 51 -7.11 4.24 -6.98
N LYS A 52 -6.81 5.22 -7.83
CA LYS A 52 -7.69 5.63 -8.95
C LYS A 52 -7.94 4.49 -9.92
N LEU A 53 -6.92 3.71 -10.26
CA LEU A 53 -7.10 2.51 -11.10
C LEU A 53 -8.00 1.47 -10.44
N ALA A 54 -7.81 1.20 -9.15
CA ALA A 54 -8.66 0.29 -8.41
C ALA A 54 -10.13 0.73 -8.41
N VAL A 55 -10.38 2.03 -8.22
CA VAL A 55 -11.75 2.60 -8.30
C VAL A 55 -12.30 2.52 -9.72
N ARG A 56 -11.51 2.87 -10.73
CA ARG A 56 -11.93 2.83 -12.13
C ARG A 56 -12.30 1.41 -12.59
N PHE A 57 -11.54 0.40 -12.16
CA PHE A 57 -11.75 -0.99 -12.53
C PHE A 57 -12.37 -1.82 -11.42
N TRP A 58 -13.18 -1.16 -10.59
CA TRP A 58 -13.85 -1.73 -9.44
C TRP A 58 -14.55 -3.08 -9.68
N PRO A 59 -15.35 -3.27 -10.76
CA PRO A 59 -16.03 -4.55 -11.00
C PRO A 59 -15.06 -5.72 -11.19
N GLU A 60 -13.87 -5.45 -11.77
CA GLU A 60 -12.85 -6.48 -11.96
C GLU A 60 -12.11 -6.77 -10.68
N MET A 61 -11.86 -5.74 -9.86
CA MET A 61 -11.27 -5.90 -8.53
C MET A 61 -12.14 -6.81 -7.65
N ILE A 62 -13.45 -6.54 -7.59
CA ILE A 62 -14.39 -7.36 -6.84
C ILE A 62 -14.42 -8.80 -7.34
N ARG A 63 -14.38 -9.04 -8.65
CA ARG A 63 -14.35 -10.41 -9.22
C ARG A 63 -13.09 -11.19 -8.81
N LYS A 64 -11.98 -10.52 -8.56
CA LYS A 64 -10.74 -11.16 -8.09
C LYS A 64 -10.76 -11.47 -6.59
N MET A 65 -11.55 -10.74 -5.83
CA MET A 65 -11.76 -11.02 -4.42
C MET A 65 -12.82 -12.10 -4.27
N LYS A 66 -12.52 -13.13 -3.48
CA LYS A 66 -13.48 -14.20 -3.18
C LYS A 66 -14.57 -13.65 -2.26
N GLY A 67 -15.83 -13.73 -2.67
CA GLY A 67 -16.97 -13.35 -1.84
C GLY A 67 -18.14 -12.75 -2.59
N ASN A 68 -19.16 -12.33 -1.85
CA ASN A 68 -20.34 -11.67 -2.40
C ASN A 68 -19.99 -10.23 -2.81
N ALA A 69 -20.19 -9.91 -4.10
CA ALA A 69 -19.85 -8.59 -4.65
C ALA A 69 -20.51 -7.41 -3.94
N LEU A 70 -21.75 -7.57 -3.46
CA LEU A 70 -22.48 -6.55 -2.72
C LEU A 70 -21.85 -6.28 -1.36
N LEU A 71 -21.52 -7.34 -0.62
CA LEU A 71 -20.85 -7.23 0.68
C LEU A 71 -19.43 -6.65 0.54
N LEU A 72 -18.71 -7.05 -0.52
CA LEU A 72 -17.41 -6.47 -0.84
C LEU A 72 -17.54 -4.98 -1.15
N GLY A 73 -18.55 -4.56 -1.93
CA GLY A 73 -18.84 -3.15 -2.19
C GLY A 73 -19.05 -2.35 -0.90
N LEU A 74 -19.85 -2.86 0.02
CA LEU A 74 -20.10 -2.21 1.31
C LEU A 74 -18.83 -2.07 2.18
N ARG A 75 -17.87 -2.96 2.05
CA ARG A 75 -16.60 -2.89 2.78
C ARG A 75 -15.67 -1.77 2.34
N PHE A 76 -15.92 -1.16 1.19
CA PHE A 76 -15.20 0.02 0.74
C PHE A 76 -15.87 1.34 1.13
N LEU A 77 -17.04 1.30 1.78
CA LEU A 77 -17.71 2.50 2.27
C LEU A 77 -16.81 3.41 3.12
N PRO A 78 -15.97 2.89 4.04
CA PRO A 78 -15.09 3.76 4.83
C PRO A 78 -14.10 4.53 3.96
N GLU A 79 -13.53 3.91 2.94
CA GLU A 79 -12.61 4.55 2.01
C GLU A 79 -13.35 5.52 1.09
N MET A 80 -14.52 5.15 0.59
CA MET A 80 -15.37 6.05 -0.19
C MET A 80 -15.78 7.29 0.62
N LEU A 81 -16.19 7.10 1.87
CA LEU A 81 -16.52 8.22 2.76
C LEU A 81 -15.29 9.09 3.04
N MET A 82 -14.13 8.48 3.23
CA MET A 82 -12.88 9.21 3.40
C MET A 82 -12.54 10.04 2.14
N LEU A 83 -12.74 9.49 0.95
CA LEU A 83 -12.54 10.20 -0.32
C LEU A 83 -13.49 11.39 -0.46
N LEU A 84 -14.77 11.23 -0.07
CA LEU A 84 -15.77 12.29 -0.12
C LEU A 84 -15.50 13.41 0.90
N THR A 85 -15.01 13.06 2.10
CA THR A 85 -14.83 14.02 3.20
C THR A 85 -13.41 14.55 3.34
N GLY A 86 -12.43 13.84 2.85
CA GLY A 86 -11.01 14.12 3.10
C GLY A 86 -10.13 14.22 1.86
N GLY A 87 -10.67 13.94 0.68
CA GLY A 87 -9.92 13.83 -0.56
C GLY A 87 -9.10 12.54 -0.67
N MET A 88 -8.54 12.32 -1.87
CA MET A 88 -7.72 11.13 -2.14
C MET A 88 -6.36 11.24 -1.42
N PRO A 89 -5.93 10.19 -0.70
CA PRO A 89 -4.58 10.19 -0.12
C PRO A 89 -3.55 10.16 -1.24
N LYS A 90 -2.42 10.82 -1.04
CA LYS A 90 -1.28 10.79 -1.98
C LYS A 90 -0.54 9.46 -1.92
N LEU A 91 -0.57 8.82 -0.76
CA LEU A 91 0.07 7.53 -0.52
C LEU A 91 -0.74 6.73 0.48
N VAL A 92 -0.89 5.44 0.23
CA VAL A 92 -1.41 4.46 1.18
C VAL A 92 -0.26 3.55 1.58
N LEU A 93 -0.06 3.44 2.89
CA LEU A 93 0.92 2.52 3.48
C LEU A 93 0.17 1.38 4.16
N ILE A 94 0.67 0.18 4.00
CA ILE A 94 0.14 -1.03 4.64
C ILE A 94 1.28 -1.75 5.37
N ALA A 95 1.16 -1.88 6.68
CA ALA A 95 2.12 -2.58 7.52
C ALA A 95 1.45 -3.81 8.15
N GLU A 96 2.01 -4.99 7.89
CA GLU A 96 1.56 -6.24 8.47
C GLU A 96 2.49 -6.65 9.60
N LEU A 97 1.94 -6.75 10.81
CA LEU A 97 2.64 -7.29 11.97
C LEU A 97 2.18 -8.73 12.16
N ALA A 98 3.13 -9.64 12.32
CA ALA A 98 2.85 -11.07 12.45
C ALA A 98 3.61 -11.68 13.63
N GLY A 99 3.13 -12.84 14.11
CA GLY A 99 3.74 -13.56 15.22
C GLY A 99 2.94 -14.82 15.60
N ASP A 100 3.44 -15.55 16.57
CA ASP A 100 2.83 -16.80 17.01
C ASP A 100 1.95 -16.65 18.26
N ASP A 101 1.94 -15.45 18.86
CA ASP A 101 1.05 -15.06 19.96
C ASP A 101 0.06 -13.98 19.45
N GLU A 102 -1.22 -14.35 19.39
CA GLU A 102 -2.27 -13.47 18.89
C GLU A 102 -2.41 -12.19 19.70
N GLN A 103 -2.34 -12.29 21.03
CA GLN A 103 -2.48 -11.12 21.92
C GLN A 103 -1.31 -10.15 21.77
N ALA A 104 -0.10 -10.69 21.63
CA ALA A 104 1.09 -9.88 21.36
C ALA A 104 1.00 -9.14 20.02
N VAL A 105 0.52 -9.80 18.95
CA VAL A 105 0.31 -9.18 17.63
C VAL A 105 -0.75 -8.08 17.69
N ILE A 106 -1.88 -8.34 18.35
CA ILE A 106 -2.96 -7.35 18.53
C ILE A 106 -2.42 -6.14 19.27
N LYS A 107 -1.76 -6.37 20.43
CA LYS A 107 -1.20 -5.29 21.26
C LYS A 107 -0.18 -4.46 20.49
N SER A 108 0.79 -5.10 19.83
CA SER A 108 1.81 -4.42 19.05
C SER A 108 1.21 -3.55 17.94
N THR A 109 0.18 -4.07 17.23
CA THR A 109 -0.51 -3.32 16.17
C THR A 109 -1.30 -2.13 16.72
N GLN A 110 -1.92 -2.28 17.90
CA GLN A 110 -2.64 -1.19 18.57
C GLN A 110 -1.68 -0.13 19.09
N ASP A 111 -0.53 -0.52 19.65
CA ASP A 111 0.49 0.38 20.15
C ASP A 111 1.11 1.18 18.99
N LEU A 112 1.45 0.51 17.88
CA LEU A 112 1.89 1.18 16.66
C LEU A 112 0.83 2.18 16.16
N LYS A 113 -0.44 1.77 16.08
CA LYS A 113 -1.51 2.67 15.65
C LYS A 113 -1.61 3.90 16.55
N LYS A 114 -1.57 3.74 17.88
CA LYS A 114 -1.60 4.86 18.84
C LYS A 114 -0.42 5.79 18.64
N GLU A 115 0.77 5.25 18.43
CA GLU A 115 1.97 6.05 18.20
C GLU A 115 1.89 6.85 16.90
N ILE A 116 1.43 6.21 15.81
CA ILE A 116 1.22 6.88 14.51
C ILE A 116 0.18 8.01 14.65
N ASP A 117 -0.97 7.72 15.28
CA ASP A 117 -2.03 8.71 15.45
C ASP A 117 -1.60 9.89 16.34
N ALA A 118 -0.73 9.66 17.31
CA ALA A 118 -0.22 10.70 18.22
C ALA A 118 0.88 11.56 17.58
N LYS A 119 1.80 10.93 16.85
CA LYS A 119 2.95 11.63 16.25
C LYS A 119 2.65 12.31 14.92
N PHE A 120 1.77 11.69 14.11
CA PHE A 120 1.52 12.09 12.73
C PHE A 120 0.05 12.44 12.51
N LYS A 121 -0.22 13.50 11.75
CA LYS A 121 -1.59 13.88 11.35
C LYS A 121 -2.07 13.02 10.16
N VAL A 122 -1.99 11.71 10.29
CA VAL A 122 -2.43 10.75 9.27
C VAL A 122 -3.66 9.98 9.74
N LYS A 123 -4.56 9.66 8.83
CA LYS A 123 -5.64 8.74 9.15
C LYS A 123 -5.11 7.32 9.10
N SER A 124 -5.34 6.54 10.16
CA SER A 124 -4.95 5.14 10.20
C SER A 124 -6.09 4.23 10.66
N ARG A 125 -6.05 2.99 10.26
CA ARG A 125 -7.00 1.96 10.72
C ARG A 125 -6.38 0.57 10.70
N ILE A 126 -6.78 -0.27 11.66
CA ILE A 126 -6.47 -1.70 11.65
C ILE A 126 -7.55 -2.41 10.83
N ALA A 127 -7.16 -3.28 9.90
CA ALA A 127 -8.08 -4.11 9.14
C ALA A 127 -8.87 -5.04 10.08
N LYS A 128 -10.19 -5.13 9.88
CA LYS A 128 -11.10 -5.80 10.81
C LYS A 128 -11.01 -7.32 10.73
N ASP A 129 -10.90 -7.84 9.52
CA ASP A 129 -10.91 -9.26 9.23
C ASP A 129 -10.11 -9.58 7.95
N ARG A 130 -10.00 -10.87 7.63
CA ARG A 130 -9.26 -11.34 6.46
C ARG A 130 -9.71 -10.70 5.14
N THR A 131 -11.00 -10.49 4.95
CA THR A 131 -11.52 -9.86 3.72
C THR A 131 -11.09 -8.40 3.62
N ASP A 132 -11.05 -7.70 4.75
CA ASP A 132 -10.57 -6.30 4.83
C ASP A 132 -9.05 -6.22 4.56
N VAL A 133 -8.28 -7.19 5.02
CA VAL A 133 -6.85 -7.36 4.67
C VAL A 133 -6.68 -7.63 3.18
N GLU A 134 -7.41 -8.61 2.63
CA GLU A 134 -7.34 -8.99 1.21
C GLU A 134 -7.67 -7.82 0.28
N LYS A 135 -8.55 -6.90 0.68
CA LYS A 135 -8.89 -5.68 -0.06
C LYS A 135 -7.64 -4.84 -0.38
N TYR A 136 -6.84 -4.49 0.64
CA TYR A 136 -5.65 -3.66 0.47
C TYR A 136 -4.55 -4.38 -0.31
N TRP A 137 -4.34 -5.65 -0.01
CA TRP A 137 -3.40 -6.47 -0.76
C TRP A 137 -3.78 -6.65 -2.23
N THR A 138 -5.08 -6.79 -2.52
CA THR A 138 -5.57 -6.90 -3.90
C THR A 138 -5.34 -5.61 -4.66
N ILE A 139 -5.62 -4.45 -4.07
CA ILE A 139 -5.31 -3.14 -4.67
C ILE A 139 -3.81 -3.07 -5.01
N ARG A 140 -2.95 -3.40 -4.05
CA ARG A 140 -1.49 -3.33 -4.22
C ARG A 140 -0.98 -4.26 -5.33
N ARG A 141 -1.47 -5.49 -5.40
CA ARG A 141 -1.01 -6.51 -6.36
C ARG A 141 -1.60 -6.38 -7.74
N GLU A 142 -2.88 -6.00 -7.83
CA GLU A 142 -3.62 -6.05 -9.08
C GLU A 142 -3.54 -4.77 -9.90
N SER A 143 -3.08 -3.67 -9.33
CA SER A 143 -2.99 -2.38 -10.03
C SER A 143 -2.20 -2.47 -11.33
N PHE A 144 -1.04 -3.12 -11.32
CA PHE A 144 -0.23 -3.32 -12.52
C PHE A 144 -0.91 -4.22 -13.54
N ASN A 145 -1.54 -5.31 -13.10
CA ASN A 145 -2.28 -6.23 -13.97
C ASN A 145 -3.48 -5.54 -14.62
N LEU A 146 -4.20 -4.70 -13.87
CA LEU A 146 -5.31 -3.91 -14.39
C LEU A 146 -4.84 -2.88 -15.41
N LEU A 147 -3.77 -2.16 -15.11
CA LEU A 147 -3.15 -1.24 -16.05
C LEU A 147 -2.79 -1.96 -17.36
N ARG A 148 -2.04 -3.05 -17.27
CA ARG A 148 -1.60 -3.85 -18.41
C ARG A 148 -2.77 -4.38 -19.27
N LYS A 149 -3.87 -4.79 -18.64
CA LYS A 149 -5.05 -5.35 -19.32
C LYS A 149 -5.85 -4.29 -20.06
N HIS A 150 -5.91 -3.07 -19.55
CA HIS A 150 -6.77 -2.01 -20.06
C HIS A 150 -6.06 -0.96 -20.91
N VAL A 151 -4.77 -1.10 -21.15
CA VAL A 151 -4.03 -0.25 -22.06
C VAL A 151 -4.31 -0.69 -23.52
N GLN A 152 -5.18 0.04 -24.20
CA GLN A 152 -5.43 -0.16 -25.62
C GLN A 152 -4.47 0.71 -26.46
N GLY A 153 -3.82 0.08 -27.45
CA GLY A 153 -2.92 0.80 -28.38
C GLY A 153 -1.62 1.30 -27.78
N LYS A 154 -1.31 0.97 -26.52
CA LYS A 154 -0.06 1.30 -25.83
C LYS A 154 0.52 0.04 -25.18
N LYS A 155 1.81 0.06 -24.89
CA LYS A 155 2.47 -1.02 -24.15
C LYS A 155 2.78 -0.56 -22.73
N THR A 156 2.59 -1.43 -21.76
CA THR A 156 3.17 -1.21 -20.44
C THR A 156 4.68 -1.47 -20.53
N ALA A 157 5.48 -0.53 -20.08
CA ALA A 157 6.92 -0.67 -20.04
C ALA A 157 7.40 -0.41 -18.62
N PRO A 158 7.81 -1.43 -17.86
CA PRO A 158 8.52 -1.24 -16.61
C PRO A 158 9.96 -0.80 -16.94
N PHE A 159 10.13 0.48 -17.29
CA PHE A 159 11.44 1.02 -17.66
C PHE A 159 12.16 1.64 -16.44
N ILE A 160 11.43 1.89 -15.37
CA ILE A 160 11.96 2.28 -14.07
C ILE A 160 11.47 1.22 -13.08
N ASP A 161 12.27 0.18 -12.88
CA ASP A 161 11.83 -0.99 -12.14
C ASP A 161 12.08 -0.82 -10.65
N ASP A 162 13.31 -0.53 -10.27
CA ASP A 162 13.70 -0.37 -8.87
C ASP A 162 14.33 1.00 -8.61
N LEU A 163 13.67 1.80 -7.77
CA LEU A 163 14.20 3.04 -7.23
C LEU A 163 14.38 2.86 -5.72
N ILE A 164 15.61 2.90 -5.25
CA ILE A 164 15.93 2.77 -3.83
C ILE A 164 16.56 4.07 -3.34
N VAL A 165 16.02 4.61 -2.26
CA VAL A 165 16.59 5.75 -1.53
C VAL A 165 16.59 5.43 -0.04
N ARG A 166 17.26 6.24 0.77
CA ARG A 166 17.10 6.12 2.21
C ARG A 166 15.71 6.61 2.63
N PRO A 167 15.05 6.01 3.66
CA PRO A 167 13.73 6.41 4.11
C PRO A 167 13.58 7.92 4.38
N GLU A 168 14.63 8.54 4.93
CA GLU A 168 14.65 9.99 5.25
C GLU A 168 14.58 10.88 4.00
N GLN A 169 14.96 10.33 2.83
CA GLN A 169 14.95 11.05 1.55
C GLN A 169 13.60 10.94 0.82
N LEU A 170 12.72 10.03 1.22
CA LEU A 170 11.41 9.81 0.59
C LEU A 170 10.55 11.09 0.49
N PRO A 171 10.48 11.95 1.53
CA PRO A 171 9.68 13.18 1.47
C PRO A 171 10.11 14.15 0.37
N GLU A 172 11.37 14.15 -0.01
CA GLU A 172 11.90 14.97 -1.11
C GLU A 172 11.85 14.19 -2.44
N PHE A 173 12.21 12.93 -2.42
CA PHE A 173 12.35 12.09 -3.61
C PHE A 173 11.03 11.90 -4.36
N LEU A 174 9.95 11.50 -3.68
CA LEU A 174 8.67 11.22 -4.33
C LEU A 174 8.02 12.44 -4.98
N PRO A 175 8.01 13.65 -4.37
CA PRO A 175 7.56 14.85 -5.07
C PRO A 175 8.39 15.19 -6.31
N ARG A 176 9.73 15.05 -6.24
CA ARG A 176 10.60 15.27 -7.41
C ARG A 176 10.34 14.29 -8.53
N LEU A 177 10.16 13.02 -8.20
CA LEU A 177 9.79 11.99 -9.17
C LEU A 177 8.47 12.32 -9.87
N ASN A 178 7.44 12.69 -9.10
CA ASN A 178 6.15 13.11 -9.67
C ASN A 178 6.31 14.35 -10.56
N ALA A 179 7.11 15.34 -10.16
CA ALA A 179 7.36 16.54 -10.97
C ALA A 179 8.09 16.22 -12.29
N ILE A 180 8.98 15.22 -12.30
CA ILE A 180 9.65 14.75 -13.53
C ILE A 180 8.64 14.08 -14.47
N LEU A 181 7.68 13.32 -13.92
CA LEU A 181 6.70 12.56 -14.71
C LEU A 181 5.50 13.42 -15.16
N GLU A 182 5.16 14.48 -14.45
CA GLU A 182 4.00 15.33 -14.70
C GLU A 182 3.92 15.91 -16.13
N PRO A 183 5.01 16.39 -16.77
CA PRO A 183 4.96 16.91 -18.13
C PRO A 183 4.55 15.86 -19.18
N TYR A 184 4.74 14.59 -18.87
CA TYR A 184 4.43 13.47 -19.79
C TYR A 184 2.97 13.04 -19.67
N LYS A 185 2.02 13.92 -19.95
CA LYS A 185 0.57 13.69 -19.80
C LYS A 185 0.01 12.49 -20.56
N ASN A 186 0.74 11.99 -21.53
CA ASN A 186 0.38 10.78 -22.29
C ASN A 186 0.78 9.48 -21.59
N ILE A 187 1.52 9.56 -20.48
CA ILE A 187 1.94 8.39 -19.69
C ILE A 187 0.96 8.23 -18.52
N VAL A 188 0.43 7.03 -18.36
CA VAL A 188 -0.27 6.62 -17.15
C VAL A 188 0.71 5.80 -16.33
N TYR A 189 1.01 6.24 -15.12
CA TYR A 189 1.94 5.56 -14.23
C TYR A 189 1.32 5.33 -12.85
N THR A 190 1.86 4.38 -12.14
CA THR A 190 1.60 4.11 -10.73
C THR A 190 2.92 3.98 -9.99
N ILE A 191 2.95 4.42 -8.74
CA ILE A 191 4.09 4.23 -7.85
C ILE A 191 3.66 3.28 -6.74
N ALA A 192 4.35 2.17 -6.63
CA ALA A 192 4.11 1.21 -5.58
C ALA A 192 5.44 0.55 -5.18
N GLY A 193 5.55 0.04 -3.95
CA GLY A 193 6.82 -0.56 -3.54
C GLY A 193 6.86 -0.97 -2.08
N HIS A 194 8.05 -1.38 -1.69
CA HIS A 194 8.38 -1.84 -0.35
C HIS A 194 8.79 -0.63 0.51
N ALA A 195 7.81 -0.08 1.25
CA ALA A 195 8.05 1.14 2.03
C ALA A 195 9.14 0.95 3.10
N GLY A 196 9.25 -0.27 3.65
CA GLY A 196 10.27 -0.60 4.65
C GLY A 196 11.71 -0.49 4.12
N ASP A 197 11.91 -0.84 2.87
CA ASP A 197 13.21 -0.78 2.19
C ASP A 197 13.38 0.52 1.40
N ALA A 198 12.38 1.41 1.42
CA ALA A 198 12.29 2.60 0.57
C ALA A 198 12.55 2.29 -0.92
N ASN A 199 12.10 1.10 -1.35
CA ASN A 199 12.21 0.60 -2.72
C ASN A 199 10.86 0.76 -3.44
N PHE A 200 10.84 1.50 -4.52
CA PHE A 200 9.64 1.80 -5.28
C PHE A 200 9.78 1.40 -6.75
N HIS A 201 8.68 0.91 -7.31
CA HIS A 201 8.50 0.54 -8.72
C HIS A 201 7.55 1.51 -9.40
N ILE A 202 7.81 1.83 -10.67
CA ILE A 202 6.99 2.71 -11.49
C ILE A 202 6.52 1.97 -12.73
#